data_115e12a9be8aab061d91c246b5049797
#
_entry.id   115e12a9be8aab061d91c246b5049797
#
_cell.length_a   1.000
_cell.length_b   1.000
_cell.length_c   1.000
_cell.angle_alpha   90.00
_cell.angle_beta   90.00
_cell.angle_gamma   90.00
#
_symmetry.space_group_name_H-M   'P 1'
#
loop_
_entity.id
_entity.type
_entity.pdbx_description
1 polymer ?
#
loop_
_entity_poly.entity_id
_entity_poly.type
_entity_poly.pdbx_seq_one_letter_code
_entity_poly.pdbx_strand_id
1 'polypeptide(L)'
;MISKETIDKVFEFARVEEVISDFIALKKTGANFKGLSPFTNEKTPSFIVSPSKQIWKDFSSGKGGNVIAFLMEHEQFNYPESIRYLANKYNIEIIETNDKYENSEERNKRESLFIINSFAQEYFQNVVLEEVDVKNYLKERGLSDSTIVNFNIGFSPDKKNSFYTNASEKGFSIDYLIETGLVISNENNHIDRFRGRIMFPIKSISGRVIGFGGRIIDSNKKIAKYINSPESKIYNKSKILYGIYESKQFIVKNDVCFLV
;
A
#
# COMPACT_ATOMS: atom_id res chain seq x y z
N MET A 1 3.88 -20.05 5.26
CA MET A 1 5.02 -19.62 4.39
C MET A 1 4.62 -19.90 2.94
N ILE A 2 5.05 -19.09 1.95
CA ILE A 2 4.74 -19.42 0.53
C ILE A 2 5.40 -20.75 0.19
N SER A 3 4.65 -21.64 -0.45
CA SER A 3 5.15 -22.98 -0.75
C SER A 3 6.34 -22.93 -1.72
N LYS A 4 7.22 -23.91 -1.61
CA LYS A 4 8.34 -24.06 -2.54
C LYS A 4 7.86 -24.17 -3.99
N GLU A 5 6.74 -24.87 -4.22
CA GLU A 5 6.12 -25.02 -5.53
C GLU A 5 5.72 -23.65 -6.13
N THR A 6 5.09 -22.78 -5.34
CA THR A 6 4.77 -21.41 -5.79
C THR A 6 6.02 -20.60 -6.10
N ILE A 7 7.04 -20.70 -5.24
CA ILE A 7 8.32 -19.99 -5.43
C ILE A 7 8.98 -20.47 -6.73
N ASP A 8 9.06 -21.79 -6.95
CA ASP A 8 9.65 -22.38 -8.14
C ASP A 8 8.90 -21.95 -9.42
N LYS A 9 7.55 -21.95 -9.39
CA LYS A 9 6.72 -21.41 -10.49
C LYS A 9 6.99 -19.94 -10.76
N VAL A 10 7.11 -19.11 -9.71
CA VAL A 10 7.43 -17.68 -9.87
C VAL A 10 8.78 -17.53 -10.58
N PHE A 11 9.80 -18.26 -10.19
CA PHE A 11 11.11 -18.21 -10.86
C PHE A 11 11.08 -18.75 -12.29
N GLU A 12 10.23 -19.72 -12.60
CA GLU A 12 10.08 -20.26 -13.94
C GLU A 12 9.42 -19.26 -14.90
N PHE A 13 8.40 -18.56 -14.45
CA PHE A 13 7.61 -17.65 -15.30
C PHE A 13 8.11 -16.21 -15.30
N ALA A 14 8.65 -15.72 -14.18
CA ALA A 14 9.10 -14.33 -14.08
C ALA A 14 10.31 -14.08 -14.98
N ARG A 15 10.18 -13.13 -15.90
CA ARG A 15 11.26 -12.67 -16.78
C ARG A 15 11.80 -11.35 -16.26
N VAL A 16 13.10 -11.32 -15.96
CA VAL A 16 13.76 -10.15 -15.36
C VAL A 16 13.59 -8.89 -16.22
N GLU A 17 13.69 -9.03 -17.55
CA GLU A 17 13.53 -7.93 -18.49
C GLU A 17 12.12 -7.38 -18.53
N GLU A 18 11.09 -8.24 -18.43
CA GLU A 18 9.69 -7.84 -18.43
C GLU A 18 9.32 -7.10 -17.14
N VAL A 19 9.73 -7.66 -15.99
CA VAL A 19 9.42 -7.06 -14.70
C VAL A 19 10.12 -5.72 -14.53
N ILE A 20 11.40 -5.63 -14.88
CA ILE A 20 12.17 -4.39 -14.76
C ILE A 20 11.66 -3.32 -15.74
N SER A 21 11.16 -3.72 -16.92
CA SER A 21 10.59 -2.77 -17.87
C SER A 21 9.33 -2.05 -17.37
N ASP A 22 8.63 -2.58 -16.38
CA ASP A 22 7.50 -1.88 -15.73
C ASP A 22 7.97 -0.65 -14.95
N PHE A 23 9.24 -0.60 -14.55
CA PHE A 23 9.79 0.44 -13.67
C PHE A 23 10.82 1.31 -14.37
N ILE A 24 11.57 0.75 -15.31
CA ILE A 24 12.72 1.40 -15.96
C ILE A 24 12.59 1.31 -17.47
N ALA A 25 12.80 2.43 -18.16
CA ALA A 25 12.87 2.44 -19.61
C ALA A 25 14.14 1.71 -20.09
N LEU A 26 13.98 0.51 -20.61
CA LEU A 26 15.07 -0.33 -21.13
C LEU A 26 15.17 -0.25 -22.66
N LYS A 27 16.41 -0.16 -23.19
CA LYS A 27 16.71 -0.27 -24.62
C LYS A 27 17.49 -1.52 -24.89
N LYS A 28 17.09 -2.28 -25.90
CA LYS A 28 17.81 -3.50 -26.31
C LYS A 28 19.19 -3.15 -26.85
N THR A 29 20.22 -3.85 -26.38
CA THR A 29 21.61 -3.66 -26.78
C THR A 29 22.25 -5.04 -26.94
N GLY A 30 22.24 -5.55 -28.17
CA GLY A 30 22.63 -6.94 -28.47
C GLY A 30 21.71 -7.95 -27.78
N ALA A 31 22.28 -8.87 -27.00
CA ALA A 31 21.54 -9.87 -26.22
C ALA A 31 21.00 -9.37 -24.89
N ASN A 32 21.38 -8.15 -24.47
CA ASN A 32 21.00 -7.56 -23.19
C ASN A 32 20.10 -6.33 -23.39
N PHE A 33 19.58 -5.83 -22.26
CA PHE A 33 18.92 -4.53 -22.21
C PHE A 33 19.74 -3.56 -21.35
N LYS A 34 19.64 -2.27 -21.65
CA LYS A 34 20.35 -1.21 -20.96
C LYS A 34 19.43 -0.04 -20.66
N GLY A 35 19.54 0.55 -19.47
CA GLY A 35 18.77 1.72 -19.01
C GLY A 35 19.59 2.62 -18.12
N LEU A 36 19.00 3.74 -17.71
CA LEU A 36 19.55 4.57 -16.65
C LEU A 36 19.35 3.88 -15.31
N SER A 37 20.30 4.06 -14.39
CA SER A 37 20.18 3.54 -13.02
C SER A 37 18.98 4.14 -12.32
N PRO A 38 18.13 3.31 -11.67
CA PRO A 38 17.09 3.82 -10.78
C PRO A 38 17.62 4.16 -9.39
N PHE A 39 18.89 3.81 -9.10
CA PHE A 39 19.50 3.94 -7.77
C PHE A 39 20.44 5.14 -7.67
N THR A 40 20.89 5.70 -8.80
CA THR A 40 21.81 6.84 -8.85
C THR A 40 21.35 7.83 -9.92
N ASN A 41 21.71 9.10 -9.74
CA ASN A 41 21.42 10.12 -10.76
C ASN A 41 22.54 10.12 -11.80
N GLU A 42 22.27 9.57 -12.98
CA GLU A 42 23.24 9.48 -14.06
C GLU A 42 22.68 9.95 -15.41
N LYS A 43 23.56 10.38 -16.31
CA LYS A 43 23.18 10.78 -17.69
C LYS A 43 23.51 9.67 -18.71
N THR A 44 24.39 8.76 -18.36
CA THR A 44 24.84 7.67 -19.25
C THR A 44 24.30 6.35 -18.70
N PRO A 45 23.54 5.58 -19.48
CA PRO A 45 22.97 4.32 -19.02
C PRO A 45 24.06 3.36 -18.50
N SER A 46 23.92 2.89 -17.26
CA SER A 46 24.82 1.92 -16.63
C SER A 46 24.09 0.68 -16.07
N PHE A 47 22.76 0.70 -16.09
CA PHE A 47 21.93 -0.41 -15.66
C PHE A 47 21.77 -1.42 -16.78
N ILE A 48 22.23 -2.66 -16.57
CA ILE A 48 22.20 -3.75 -17.57
C ILE A 48 21.32 -4.88 -17.07
N VAL A 49 20.46 -5.38 -17.95
CA VAL A 49 19.62 -6.56 -17.73
C VAL A 49 20.02 -7.65 -18.74
N SER A 50 20.27 -8.85 -18.24
CA SER A 50 20.63 -10.02 -19.04
C SER A 50 19.52 -11.07 -19.03
N PRO A 51 18.69 -11.15 -20.08
CA PRO A 51 17.61 -12.15 -20.17
C PRO A 51 18.14 -13.59 -20.11
N SER A 52 19.25 -13.87 -20.76
CA SER A 52 19.81 -15.23 -20.81
C SER A 52 20.26 -15.75 -19.44
N LYS A 53 20.67 -14.83 -18.54
CA LYS A 53 21.11 -15.17 -17.18
C LYS A 53 20.05 -14.90 -16.13
N GLN A 54 18.94 -14.26 -16.50
CA GLN A 54 17.87 -13.81 -15.59
C GLN A 54 18.41 -12.96 -14.42
N ILE A 55 19.36 -12.05 -14.71
CA ILE A 55 19.96 -11.14 -13.75
C ILE A 55 20.02 -9.72 -14.29
N TRP A 56 20.15 -8.78 -13.36
CA TRP A 56 20.49 -7.40 -13.65
C TRP A 56 21.74 -6.98 -12.89
N LYS A 57 22.40 -5.95 -13.39
CA LYS A 57 23.56 -5.31 -12.77
C LYS A 57 23.50 -3.81 -13.02
N ASP A 58 23.59 -3.05 -11.96
CA ASP A 58 23.80 -1.60 -12.01
C ASP A 58 25.26 -1.28 -11.70
N PHE A 59 25.96 -0.76 -12.69
CA PHE A 59 27.40 -0.46 -12.57
C PHE A 59 27.66 0.85 -11.85
N SER A 60 26.68 1.75 -11.74
CA SER A 60 26.83 3.01 -11.03
C SER A 60 26.70 2.86 -9.51
N SER A 61 25.76 2.05 -9.04
CA SER A 61 25.58 1.79 -7.60
C SER A 61 26.27 0.52 -7.10
N GLY A 62 26.78 -0.32 -8.02
CA GLY A 62 27.36 -1.63 -7.68
C GLY A 62 26.33 -2.71 -7.35
N LYS A 63 25.03 -2.39 -7.31
CA LYS A 63 23.94 -3.32 -7.01
C LYS A 63 23.68 -4.30 -8.16
N GLY A 64 23.10 -5.46 -7.84
CA GLY A 64 22.75 -6.45 -8.85
C GLY A 64 22.07 -7.67 -8.23
N GLY A 65 21.44 -8.49 -9.07
CA GLY A 65 20.75 -9.70 -8.61
C GLY A 65 19.74 -10.24 -9.61
N ASN A 66 18.81 -11.04 -9.12
CA ASN A 66 17.67 -11.53 -9.87
C ASN A 66 16.47 -10.56 -9.79
N VAL A 67 15.33 -10.96 -10.36
CA VAL A 67 14.11 -10.16 -10.36
C VAL A 67 13.60 -9.84 -8.94
N ILE A 68 13.74 -10.78 -8.01
CA ILE A 68 13.33 -10.58 -6.61
C ILE A 68 14.23 -9.57 -5.93
N ALA A 69 15.54 -9.68 -6.12
CA ALA A 69 16.50 -8.71 -5.59
C ALA A 69 16.21 -7.30 -6.14
N PHE A 70 15.78 -7.17 -7.41
CA PHE A 70 15.36 -5.90 -7.97
C PHE A 70 14.15 -5.31 -7.23
N LEU A 71 13.10 -6.10 -7.03
CA LEU A 71 11.90 -5.65 -6.31
C LEU A 71 12.21 -5.28 -4.85
N MET A 72 13.09 -6.03 -4.20
CA MET A 72 13.53 -5.71 -2.84
C MET A 72 14.31 -4.39 -2.78
N GLU A 73 15.18 -4.13 -3.74
CA GLU A 73 16.00 -2.91 -3.78
C GLU A 73 15.24 -1.69 -4.31
N HIS A 74 14.42 -1.86 -5.33
CA HIS A 74 13.72 -0.76 -5.99
C HIS A 74 12.40 -0.40 -5.31
N GLU A 75 11.57 -1.43 -5.03
CA GLU A 75 10.24 -1.26 -4.42
C GLU A 75 10.25 -1.35 -2.90
N GLN A 76 11.41 -1.69 -2.31
CA GLN A 76 11.56 -1.92 -0.86
C GLN A 76 10.65 -3.04 -0.33
N PHE A 77 10.30 -3.99 -1.20
CA PHE A 77 9.55 -5.18 -0.78
C PHE A 77 10.45 -6.11 0.04
N ASN A 78 9.86 -6.84 0.97
CA ASN A 78 10.51 -8.02 1.52
C ASN A 78 10.37 -9.22 0.56
N TYR A 79 11.10 -10.30 0.83
CA TYR A 79 11.11 -11.48 -0.04
C TYR A 79 9.69 -12.07 -0.28
N PRO A 80 8.84 -12.32 0.74
CA PRO A 80 7.46 -12.76 0.53
C PRO A 80 6.60 -11.79 -0.28
N GLU A 81 6.77 -10.49 -0.10
CA GLU A 81 6.04 -9.47 -0.87
C GLU A 81 6.46 -9.48 -2.34
N SER A 82 7.74 -9.65 -2.63
CA SER A 82 8.25 -9.79 -4.00
C SER A 82 7.68 -11.02 -4.69
N ILE A 83 7.63 -12.17 -3.99
CA ILE A 83 7.01 -13.40 -4.53
C ILE A 83 5.52 -13.19 -4.82
N ARG A 84 4.77 -12.55 -3.89
CA ARG A 84 3.34 -12.27 -4.10
C ARG A 84 3.09 -11.32 -5.28
N TYR A 85 3.91 -10.28 -5.41
CA TYR A 85 3.83 -9.36 -6.53
C TYR A 85 4.01 -10.09 -7.87
N LEU A 86 5.04 -10.93 -7.98
CA LEU A 86 5.31 -11.70 -9.19
C LEU A 86 4.21 -12.75 -9.46
N ALA A 87 3.76 -13.45 -8.42
CA ALA A 87 2.65 -14.39 -8.55
C ALA A 87 1.39 -13.72 -9.10
N ASN A 88 1.03 -12.54 -8.59
CA ASN A 88 -0.10 -11.76 -9.11
C ASN A 88 0.12 -11.32 -10.57
N LYS A 89 1.32 -10.80 -10.90
CA LYS A 89 1.66 -10.35 -12.26
C LYS A 89 1.51 -11.48 -13.30
N TYR A 90 1.91 -12.69 -12.92
CA TYR A 90 1.89 -13.85 -13.83
C TYR A 90 0.69 -14.79 -13.62
N ASN A 91 -0.32 -14.37 -12.84
CA ASN A 91 -1.51 -15.15 -12.49
C ASN A 91 -1.18 -16.56 -11.93
N ILE A 92 -0.13 -16.64 -11.10
CA ILE A 92 0.27 -17.87 -10.43
C ILE A 92 -0.48 -17.97 -9.11
N GLU A 93 -1.16 -19.09 -8.89
CA GLU A 93 -1.81 -19.37 -7.63
C GLU A 93 -0.79 -19.51 -6.48
N ILE A 94 -1.03 -18.78 -5.40
CA ILE A 94 -0.13 -18.81 -4.24
C ILE A 94 -0.58 -19.93 -3.31
N ILE A 95 0.15 -21.04 -3.36
CA ILE A 95 0.01 -22.14 -2.42
C ILE A 95 0.89 -21.82 -1.21
N GLU A 96 0.32 -21.82 -0.02
CA GLU A 96 1.08 -21.62 1.19
C GLU A 96 1.18 -22.90 2.00
N THR A 97 2.40 -23.27 2.35
CA THR A 97 2.65 -24.41 3.25
C THR A 97 2.48 -23.99 4.70
N ASN A 98 1.78 -24.84 5.46
CA ASN A 98 1.65 -24.70 6.90
C ASN A 98 2.96 -25.06 7.60
N ASP A 99 3.96 -24.20 7.54
CA ASP A 99 5.09 -24.27 8.46
C ASP A 99 4.78 -23.45 9.70
N LYS A 100 4.39 -24.20 10.70
CA LYS A 100 4.38 -23.94 12.16
C LYS A 100 4.19 -22.47 12.60
N TYR A 101 2.98 -22.25 13.19
CA TYR A 101 2.59 -21.24 14.19
C TYR A 101 1.93 -19.92 13.79
N GLU A 102 1.54 -19.65 12.57
CA GLU A 102 0.33 -18.83 12.42
C GLU A 102 -0.84 -19.77 12.14
N ASN A 103 -1.76 -19.86 13.09
CA ASN A 103 -3.03 -20.56 12.93
C ASN A 103 -3.69 -20.03 11.64
N SER A 104 -4.18 -20.89 10.77
CA SER A 104 -4.86 -20.50 9.52
C SER A 104 -5.96 -19.46 9.78
N GLU A 105 -6.58 -19.49 10.95
CA GLU A 105 -7.56 -18.50 11.42
C GLU A 105 -6.94 -17.12 11.61
N GLU A 106 -5.75 -17.00 12.17
CA GLU A 106 -5.09 -15.70 12.37
C GLU A 106 -4.70 -15.04 11.05
N ARG A 107 -4.26 -15.83 10.09
CA ARG A 107 -3.92 -15.38 8.76
C ARG A 107 -5.17 -14.92 8.01
N ASN A 108 -6.25 -15.71 8.03
CA ASN A 108 -7.54 -15.34 7.45
C ASN A 108 -8.09 -14.07 8.09
N LYS A 109 -7.93 -13.94 9.40
CA LYS A 109 -8.30 -12.75 10.15
C LYS A 109 -7.51 -11.52 9.68
N ARG A 110 -6.18 -11.61 9.55
CA ARG A 110 -5.35 -10.50 9.04
C ARG A 110 -5.75 -10.10 7.62
N GLU A 111 -5.99 -11.07 6.75
CA GLU A 111 -6.42 -10.80 5.38
C GLU A 111 -7.79 -10.10 5.34
N SER A 112 -8.73 -10.52 6.17
CA SER A 112 -10.03 -9.85 6.32
C SER A 112 -9.89 -8.39 6.74
N LEU A 113 -8.95 -8.07 7.65
CA LEU A 113 -8.69 -6.68 8.06
C LEU A 113 -8.16 -5.83 6.89
N PHE A 114 -7.30 -6.38 6.04
CA PHE A 114 -6.82 -5.68 4.85
C PHE A 114 -7.94 -5.43 3.83
N ILE A 115 -8.81 -6.42 3.61
CA ILE A 115 -9.95 -6.29 2.69
C ILE A 115 -10.89 -5.18 3.18
N ILE A 116 -11.20 -5.15 4.48
CA ILE A 116 -12.04 -4.13 5.09
C ILE A 116 -11.42 -2.73 4.96
N ASN A 117 -10.12 -2.60 5.21
CA ASN A 117 -9.45 -1.30 5.07
C ASN A 117 -9.42 -0.82 3.60
N SER A 118 -9.22 -1.73 2.65
CA SER A 118 -9.30 -1.38 1.22
C SER A 118 -10.71 -0.93 0.83
N PHE A 119 -11.73 -1.63 1.29
CA PHE A 119 -13.13 -1.23 1.09
C PHE A 119 -13.44 0.14 1.73
N ALA A 120 -12.95 0.38 2.95
CA ALA A 120 -13.12 1.66 3.63
C ALA A 120 -12.45 2.81 2.87
N GLN A 121 -11.24 2.60 2.33
CA GLN A 121 -10.58 3.58 1.48
C GLN A 121 -11.44 3.95 0.27
N GLU A 122 -11.94 2.96 -0.43
CA GLU A 122 -12.80 3.14 -1.61
C GLU A 122 -14.09 3.90 -1.27
N TYR A 123 -14.74 3.49 -0.17
CA TYR A 123 -15.94 4.15 0.32
C TYR A 123 -15.69 5.63 0.63
N PHE A 124 -14.68 5.97 1.42
CA PHE A 124 -14.37 7.34 1.80
C PHE A 124 -13.91 8.19 0.61
N GLN A 125 -13.21 7.59 -0.35
CA GLN A 125 -12.79 8.25 -1.56
C GLN A 125 -13.97 8.59 -2.48
N ASN A 126 -14.95 7.70 -2.61
CA ASN A 126 -16.17 7.97 -3.35
C ASN A 126 -16.97 9.11 -2.71
N VAL A 127 -17.10 9.09 -1.39
CA VAL A 127 -17.81 10.17 -0.67
C VAL A 127 -17.15 11.54 -0.90
N VAL A 128 -15.82 11.67 -0.85
CA VAL A 128 -15.17 12.97 -1.09
C VAL A 128 -15.39 13.48 -2.51
N LEU A 129 -15.58 12.59 -3.48
CA LEU A 129 -15.87 12.98 -4.86
C LEU A 129 -17.27 13.59 -5.03
N GLU A 130 -18.19 13.27 -4.16
CA GLU A 130 -19.58 13.77 -4.18
C GLU A 130 -19.77 15.05 -3.33
N GLU A 131 -18.91 15.27 -2.33
CA GLU A 131 -19.02 16.35 -1.34
C GLU A 131 -18.25 17.61 -1.77
N VAL A 132 -18.94 18.57 -2.42
CA VAL A 132 -18.35 19.79 -2.96
C VAL A 132 -17.68 20.65 -1.88
N ASP A 133 -18.29 20.81 -0.72
CA ASP A 133 -17.77 21.62 0.39
C ASP A 133 -16.47 21.04 0.93
N VAL A 134 -16.38 19.71 0.99
CA VAL A 134 -15.15 19.00 1.41
C VAL A 134 -14.03 19.22 0.41
N LYS A 135 -14.32 19.15 -0.89
CA LYS A 135 -13.33 19.43 -1.94
C LYS A 135 -12.80 20.86 -1.86
N ASN A 136 -13.70 21.83 -1.69
CA ASN A 136 -13.33 23.24 -1.56
C ASN A 136 -12.42 23.44 -0.33
N TYR A 137 -12.78 22.86 0.81
CA TYR A 137 -11.96 22.87 2.01
C TYR A 137 -10.55 22.29 1.77
N LEU A 138 -10.43 21.17 1.06
CA LEU A 138 -9.14 20.56 0.73
C LEU A 138 -8.31 21.48 -0.19
N LYS A 139 -8.93 22.12 -1.19
CA LYS A 139 -8.29 23.09 -2.08
C LYS A 139 -7.79 24.33 -1.34
N GLU A 140 -8.58 24.89 -0.43
CA GLU A 140 -8.17 26.00 0.44
C GLU A 140 -6.97 25.64 1.34
N ARG A 141 -6.79 24.35 1.64
CA ARG A 141 -5.62 23.80 2.35
C ARG A 141 -4.43 23.50 1.45
N GLY A 142 -4.50 23.84 0.17
CA GLY A 142 -3.42 23.68 -0.81
C GLY A 142 -3.31 22.26 -1.40
N LEU A 143 -4.33 21.41 -1.20
CA LEU A 143 -4.34 20.07 -1.78
C LEU A 143 -4.95 20.11 -3.19
N SER A 144 -4.16 19.74 -4.19
CA SER A 144 -4.63 19.61 -5.57
C SER A 144 -5.49 18.36 -5.76
N ASP A 145 -6.32 18.35 -6.82
CA ASP A 145 -7.11 17.16 -7.15
C ASP A 145 -6.21 15.93 -7.41
N SER A 146 -5.03 16.13 -8.01
CA SER A 146 -4.04 15.06 -8.19
C SER A 146 -3.49 14.55 -6.86
N THR A 147 -3.25 15.42 -5.89
CA THR A 147 -2.83 15.00 -4.54
C THR A 147 -3.91 14.19 -3.84
N ILE A 148 -5.17 14.62 -3.93
CA ILE A 148 -6.32 13.90 -3.34
C ILE A 148 -6.41 12.48 -3.91
N VAL A 149 -6.27 12.35 -5.23
CA VAL A 149 -6.31 11.05 -5.91
C VAL A 149 -5.09 10.18 -5.55
N ASN A 150 -3.88 10.72 -5.67
CA ASN A 150 -2.64 9.95 -5.46
C ASN A 150 -2.50 9.42 -4.03
N PHE A 151 -2.95 10.19 -3.03
CA PHE A 151 -2.93 9.79 -1.63
C PHE A 151 -4.22 9.10 -1.19
N ASN A 152 -5.18 8.88 -2.10
CA ASN A 152 -6.49 8.29 -1.82
C ASN A 152 -7.21 8.99 -0.66
N ILE A 153 -7.10 10.32 -0.57
CA ILE A 153 -7.74 11.11 0.48
C ILE A 153 -9.25 10.98 0.33
N GLY A 154 -9.93 10.71 1.42
CA GLY A 154 -11.37 10.50 1.46
C GLY A 154 -12.08 11.37 2.48
N PHE A 155 -13.37 11.15 2.66
CA PHE A 155 -14.17 11.81 3.67
C PHE A 155 -15.14 10.82 4.33
N SER A 156 -15.19 10.85 5.65
CA SER A 156 -16.20 10.14 6.45
C SER A 156 -17.30 11.12 6.83
N PRO A 157 -18.54 10.92 6.35
CA PRO A 157 -19.67 11.82 6.64
C PRO A 157 -19.92 11.99 8.15
N ASP A 158 -20.47 13.13 8.55
CA ASP A 158 -20.90 13.37 9.95
C ASP A 158 -22.26 12.71 10.24
N LYS A 159 -22.39 11.46 9.87
CA LYS A 159 -23.55 10.59 10.15
C LYS A 159 -23.11 9.53 11.15
N LYS A 160 -24.07 9.09 11.99
CA LYS A 160 -23.76 8.20 13.12
C LYS A 160 -23.10 6.88 12.67
N ASN A 161 -23.58 6.27 11.60
CA ASN A 161 -23.23 4.89 11.19
C ASN A 161 -23.30 4.67 9.68
N SER A 162 -22.99 5.68 8.86
CA SER A 162 -23.12 5.55 7.39
C SER A 162 -22.15 4.54 6.81
N PHE A 163 -20.88 4.53 7.28
CA PHE A 163 -19.92 3.52 6.86
C PHE A 163 -20.30 2.14 7.37
N TYR A 164 -20.65 2.03 8.67
CA TYR A 164 -21.08 0.76 9.26
C TYR A 164 -22.26 0.13 8.49
N THR A 165 -23.28 0.92 8.17
CA THR A 165 -24.44 0.43 7.42
C THR A 165 -24.02 -0.11 6.05
N ASN A 166 -23.24 0.66 5.29
CA ASN A 166 -22.76 0.25 3.98
C ASN A 166 -21.87 -1.01 4.05
N ALA A 167 -20.97 -1.09 5.03
CA ALA A 167 -20.12 -2.25 5.24
C ALA A 167 -20.91 -3.51 5.63
N SER A 168 -21.93 -3.35 6.47
CA SER A 168 -22.81 -4.45 6.89
C SER A 168 -23.66 -4.99 5.72
N GLU A 169 -24.18 -4.13 4.86
CA GLU A 169 -24.87 -4.51 3.62
C GLU A 169 -24.00 -5.29 2.66
N LYS A 170 -22.68 -5.07 2.69
CA LYS A 170 -21.68 -5.83 1.93
C LYS A 170 -21.25 -7.14 2.62
N GLY A 171 -21.80 -7.45 3.80
CA GLY A 171 -21.55 -8.69 4.53
C GLY A 171 -20.29 -8.69 5.39
N PHE A 172 -19.67 -7.53 5.67
CA PHE A 172 -18.53 -7.47 6.56
C PHE A 172 -18.92 -7.72 8.03
N SER A 173 -18.15 -8.57 8.71
CA SER A 173 -18.36 -8.89 10.12
C SER A 173 -18.10 -7.66 11.00
N ILE A 174 -19.00 -7.42 11.96
CA ILE A 174 -18.87 -6.34 12.94
C ILE A 174 -17.59 -6.45 13.77
N ASP A 175 -17.17 -7.67 14.14
CA ASP A 175 -15.96 -7.88 14.94
C ASP A 175 -14.72 -7.37 14.21
N TYR A 176 -14.64 -7.58 12.90
CA TYR A 176 -13.53 -7.09 12.09
C TYR A 176 -13.60 -5.58 11.85
N LEU A 177 -14.81 -5.00 11.72
CA LEU A 177 -15.00 -3.55 11.65
C LEU A 177 -14.57 -2.84 12.94
N ILE A 178 -14.77 -3.47 14.10
CA ILE A 178 -14.29 -2.97 15.38
C ILE A 178 -12.77 -3.13 15.47
N GLU A 179 -12.23 -4.28 15.08
CA GLU A 179 -10.78 -4.55 15.15
C GLU A 179 -9.95 -3.62 14.25
N THR A 180 -10.48 -3.22 13.08
CA THR A 180 -9.85 -2.18 12.24
C THR A 180 -9.95 -0.78 12.86
N GLY A 181 -10.78 -0.62 13.88
CA GLY A 181 -11.07 0.67 14.51
C GLY A 181 -11.86 1.64 13.63
N LEU A 182 -12.54 1.15 12.61
CA LEU A 182 -13.44 1.94 11.78
C LEU A 182 -14.80 2.17 12.45
N VAL A 183 -15.22 1.20 13.25
CA VAL A 183 -16.48 1.23 14.01
C VAL A 183 -16.20 1.11 15.51
N ILE A 184 -16.93 1.85 16.30
CA ILE A 184 -16.99 1.73 17.76
C ILE A 184 -18.33 1.10 18.12
N SER A 185 -18.32 0.07 18.97
CA SER A 185 -19.53 -0.59 19.46
C SER A 185 -19.68 -0.39 20.96
N ASN A 186 -20.85 0.06 21.38
CA ASN A 186 -21.27 0.07 22.76
C ASN A 186 -22.59 -0.71 22.84
N GLU A 187 -22.55 -1.89 23.45
CA GLU A 187 -23.69 -2.82 23.51
C GLU A 187 -24.28 -3.09 22.10
N ASN A 188 -25.48 -2.57 21.80
CA ASN A 188 -26.13 -2.74 20.49
C ASN A 188 -26.02 -1.50 19.59
N ASN A 189 -25.12 -0.56 19.90
CA ASN A 189 -25.02 0.71 19.20
C ASN A 189 -23.67 0.81 18.45
N HIS A 190 -23.72 0.73 17.13
CA HIS A 190 -22.56 0.81 16.26
C HIS A 190 -22.40 2.22 15.70
N ILE A 191 -21.24 2.83 15.86
CA ILE A 191 -20.97 4.22 15.52
C ILE A 191 -19.68 4.29 14.71
N ASP A 192 -19.71 5.02 13.59
CA ASP A 192 -18.50 5.29 12.81
C ASP A 192 -17.50 6.11 13.63
N ARG A 193 -16.25 5.62 13.73
CA ARG A 193 -15.21 6.27 14.53
C ARG A 193 -14.78 7.63 13.97
N PHE A 194 -14.74 7.76 12.65
CA PHE A 194 -14.14 8.89 11.94
C PHE A 194 -15.15 9.92 11.44
N ARG A 195 -16.31 10.02 12.03
CA ARG A 195 -17.38 10.93 11.60
C ARG A 195 -16.92 12.38 11.41
N GLY A 196 -17.34 13.01 10.31
CA GLY A 196 -17.03 14.40 9.97
C GLY A 196 -15.55 14.67 9.73
N ARG A 197 -14.79 13.67 9.25
CA ARG A 197 -13.33 13.77 9.12
C ARG A 197 -12.86 13.52 7.69
N ILE A 198 -11.86 14.29 7.29
CA ILE A 198 -11.00 13.94 6.16
C ILE A 198 -10.22 12.69 6.53
N MET A 199 -10.21 11.72 5.63
CA MET A 199 -9.60 10.42 5.82
C MET A 199 -8.29 10.32 5.05
N PHE A 200 -7.22 9.96 5.74
CA PHE A 200 -5.89 9.75 5.20
C PHE A 200 -5.54 8.26 5.36
N PRO A 201 -5.61 7.47 4.28
CA PRO A 201 -5.22 6.06 4.37
C PRO A 201 -3.74 5.92 4.72
N ILE A 202 -3.44 5.11 5.72
CA ILE A 202 -2.07 4.76 6.11
C ILE A 202 -1.74 3.46 5.41
N LYS A 203 -0.70 3.48 4.57
CA LYS A 203 -0.29 2.30 3.78
C LYS A 203 0.99 1.69 4.32
N SER A 204 1.09 0.37 4.23
CA SER A 204 2.35 -0.36 4.40
C SER A 204 3.34 -0.02 3.28
N ILE A 205 4.60 -0.44 3.41
CA ILE A 205 5.61 -0.29 2.35
C ILE A 205 5.16 -0.95 1.03
N SER A 206 4.38 -2.04 1.11
CA SER A 206 3.82 -2.72 -0.07
C SER A 206 2.54 -2.08 -0.62
N GLY A 207 2.08 -0.96 -0.05
CA GLY A 207 0.90 -0.21 -0.53
C GLY A 207 -0.45 -0.70 0.00
N ARG A 208 -0.49 -1.72 0.85
CA ARG A 208 -1.74 -2.18 1.47
C ARG A 208 -2.20 -1.19 2.55
N VAL A 209 -3.49 -0.88 2.59
CA VAL A 209 -4.06 -0.01 3.63
C VAL A 209 -4.11 -0.75 4.96
N ILE A 210 -3.42 -0.22 5.95
CA ILE A 210 -3.29 -0.82 7.29
C ILE A 210 -4.07 -0.06 8.36
N GLY A 211 -4.47 1.17 8.09
CA GLY A 211 -5.24 2.01 9.00
C GLY A 211 -5.53 3.37 8.40
N PHE A 212 -6.02 4.28 9.22
CA PHE A 212 -6.41 5.62 8.79
C PHE A 212 -6.01 6.66 9.82
N GLY A 213 -5.61 7.85 9.33
CA GLY A 213 -5.67 9.09 10.08
C GLY A 213 -6.93 9.85 9.71
N GLY A 214 -7.57 10.51 10.68
CA GLY A 214 -8.77 11.31 10.45
C GLY A 214 -8.64 12.71 11.01
N ARG A 215 -8.81 13.77 10.19
CA ARG A 215 -8.81 15.17 10.61
C ARG A 215 -10.21 15.74 10.58
N ILE A 216 -10.68 16.32 11.70
CA ILE A 216 -11.98 16.99 11.75
C ILE A 216 -11.99 18.23 10.83
N ILE A 217 -13.08 18.44 10.11
CA ILE A 217 -13.28 19.66 9.31
C ILE A 217 -13.75 20.81 10.20
N ASP A 218 -14.75 20.56 11.02
CA ASP A 218 -15.33 21.57 11.91
C ASP A 218 -14.43 21.81 13.13
N SER A 219 -13.74 22.96 13.12
CA SER A 219 -12.85 23.37 14.20
C SER A 219 -13.57 23.83 15.48
N ASN A 220 -14.88 24.05 15.43
CA ASN A 220 -15.67 24.51 16.58
C ASN A 220 -16.06 23.36 17.51
N LYS A 221 -15.98 22.11 17.05
CA LYS A 221 -16.24 20.95 17.89
C LYS A 221 -15.12 20.76 18.92
N LYS A 222 -15.46 20.68 20.19
CA LYS A 222 -14.53 20.40 21.31
C LYS A 222 -14.10 18.93 21.33
N ILE A 223 -13.55 18.44 20.24
CA ILE A 223 -13.05 17.06 20.08
C ILE A 223 -11.65 17.08 19.46
N ALA A 224 -10.92 15.97 19.57
CA ALA A 224 -9.57 15.87 19.02
C ALA A 224 -9.53 16.21 17.53
N LYS A 225 -8.63 17.14 17.16
CA LYS A 225 -8.45 17.59 15.78
C LYS A 225 -8.02 16.46 14.86
N TYR A 226 -7.14 15.60 15.33
CA TYR A 226 -6.67 14.39 14.65
C TYR A 226 -6.90 13.17 15.49
N ILE A 227 -7.31 12.09 14.86
CA ILE A 227 -7.36 10.75 15.44
C ILE A 227 -6.79 9.76 14.43
N ASN A 228 -6.20 8.67 14.95
CA ASN A 228 -5.74 7.55 14.11
C ASN A 228 -6.51 6.29 14.46
N SER A 229 -6.43 5.29 13.55
CA SER A 229 -6.82 3.93 13.88
C SER A 229 -6.11 3.45 15.15
N PRO A 230 -6.74 2.63 15.98
CA PRO A 230 -6.07 1.96 17.08
C PRO A 230 -5.04 0.95 16.56
N GLU A 231 -4.14 0.50 17.45
CA GLU A 231 -3.28 -0.65 17.15
C GLU A 231 -4.12 -1.86 16.77
N SER A 232 -3.66 -2.63 15.78
CA SER A 232 -4.33 -3.85 15.33
C SER A 232 -3.30 -4.88 14.86
N LYS A 233 -3.75 -6.07 14.47
CA LYS A 233 -2.85 -7.10 13.92
C LYS A 233 -2.12 -6.69 12.62
N ILE A 234 -2.63 -5.66 11.92
CA ILE A 234 -2.04 -5.15 10.67
C ILE A 234 -1.49 -3.74 10.78
N TYR A 235 -1.74 -3.03 11.89
CA TYR A 235 -1.30 -1.65 12.10
C TYR A 235 -0.57 -1.48 13.41
N ASN A 236 0.70 -1.11 13.34
CA ASN A 236 1.51 -0.70 14.47
C ASN A 236 2.01 0.73 14.24
N LYS A 237 1.45 1.66 15.01
CA LYS A 237 1.68 3.10 14.84
C LYS A 237 3.14 3.51 14.97
N SER A 238 3.91 2.82 15.81
CA SER A 238 5.34 3.13 16.03
C SER A 238 6.27 2.60 14.93
N LYS A 239 5.75 1.76 14.02
CA LYS A 239 6.54 1.11 12.97
C LYS A 239 6.24 1.61 11.56
N ILE A 240 5.40 2.63 11.43
CA ILE A 240 4.96 3.13 10.13
C ILE A 240 5.08 4.65 10.08
N LEU A 241 5.51 5.16 8.93
CA LEU A 241 5.48 6.58 8.59
C LEU A 241 4.39 6.80 7.53
N TYR A 242 3.56 7.82 7.74
CA TYR A 242 2.58 8.24 6.74
C TYR A 242 3.29 8.72 5.47
N GLY A 243 2.80 8.32 4.31
CA GLY A 243 3.36 8.71 3.02
C GLY A 243 4.61 7.92 2.60
N ILE A 244 5.06 6.94 3.38
CA ILE A 244 6.24 6.14 3.04
C ILE A 244 6.04 5.37 1.72
N TYR A 245 4.86 4.85 1.46
CA TYR A 245 4.55 4.16 0.22
C TYR A 245 4.67 5.07 -0.99
N GLU A 246 4.10 6.25 -0.93
CA GLU A 246 4.09 7.24 -2.00
C GLU A 246 5.49 7.85 -2.24
N SER A 247 6.30 7.96 -1.19
CA SER A 247 7.61 8.62 -1.26
C SER A 247 8.81 7.69 -1.44
N LYS A 248 8.65 6.38 -1.21
CA LYS A 248 9.78 5.43 -1.19
C LYS A 248 10.67 5.48 -2.44
N GLN A 249 10.10 5.59 -3.63
CA GLN A 249 10.86 5.68 -4.88
C GLN A 249 11.68 6.98 -4.97
N PHE A 250 11.09 8.10 -4.53
CA PHE A 250 11.78 9.39 -4.50
C PHE A 250 12.89 9.41 -3.45
N ILE A 251 12.67 8.79 -2.29
CA ILE A 251 13.68 8.64 -1.24
C ILE A 251 14.87 7.84 -1.78
N VAL A 252 14.62 6.69 -2.40
CA VAL A 252 15.68 5.85 -2.99
C VAL A 252 16.41 6.57 -4.11
N LYS A 253 15.69 7.28 -4.98
CA LYS A 253 16.27 7.98 -6.13
C LYS A 253 17.17 9.15 -5.71
N ASN A 254 16.80 9.89 -4.67
CA ASN A 254 17.47 11.13 -4.27
C ASN A 254 18.36 10.94 -3.03
N ASP A 255 18.32 9.77 -2.40
CA ASP A 255 19.01 9.45 -1.14
C ASP A 255 18.73 10.46 0.00
N VAL A 256 17.50 11.01 0.00
CA VAL A 256 17.07 12.05 0.95
C VAL A 256 15.63 11.79 1.39
N CYS A 257 15.37 11.92 2.68
CA CYS A 257 14.03 11.89 3.28
C CYS A 257 13.84 13.10 4.18
N PHE A 258 12.72 13.80 4.01
CA PHE A 258 12.28 14.87 4.91
C PHE A 258 11.15 14.35 5.80
N LEU A 259 11.35 14.43 7.12
CA LEU A 259 10.32 14.15 8.12
C LEU A 259 9.72 15.48 8.59
N VAL A 260 8.39 15.59 8.57
CA VAL A 260 7.63 16.79 8.93
C VAL A 260 6.74 16.49 10.14
#